data_d22a5df4d0169007ac6014b18e9d4cab
#
_entry.id   d22a5df4d0169007ac6014b18e9d4cab
#
_cell.length_a   1.000
_cell.length_b   1.000
_cell.length_c   1.000
_cell.angle_alpha   90.00
_cell.angle_beta   90.00
_cell.angle_gamma   90.00
#
_symmetry.space_group_name_H-M   'P 1'
#
loop_
_entity.id
_entity.type
_entity.pdbx_description
1 polymer ?
#
loop_
_entity_poly.entity_id
_entity_poly.type
_entity_poly.pdbx_seq_one_letter_code
_entity_poly.pdbx_strand_id
1 'polypeptide(L)'
;MFLVEDLERMRGLMTDLFGSLGGFRVVATAGTEAEAGLWLQDNAGQWDLAVVDLVLEQGAGMNVIRNCRNDPSGGRIVVFSSYASPGVRQHCIELGADAVFEKSDTAGFIAWCDALASRENSGP
;
A
#
# COMPACT_ATOMS: atom_id res chain seq x y z
N MET A 1 -1.70 1.74 8.69
CA MET A 1 -1.54 1.52 7.25
C MET A 1 -1.52 2.86 6.51
N PHE A 2 -0.58 3.02 5.63
CA PHE A 2 -0.48 4.20 4.76
C PHE A 2 -1.05 3.84 3.40
N LEU A 3 -2.01 4.62 2.91
CA LEU A 3 -2.73 4.34 1.67
C LEU A 3 -2.40 5.41 0.61
N VAL A 4 -1.83 4.99 -0.51
CA VAL A 4 -1.52 5.86 -1.65
C VAL A 4 -2.48 5.55 -2.79
N GLU A 5 -3.46 6.40 -2.97
CA GLU A 5 -4.56 6.24 -3.92
C GLU A 5 -5.11 7.63 -4.26
N ASP A 6 -5.16 7.97 -5.54
CA ASP A 6 -5.61 9.30 -5.96
C ASP A 6 -7.14 9.46 -5.98
N LEU A 7 -7.89 8.38 -6.09
CA LEU A 7 -9.35 8.45 -6.11
C LEU A 7 -9.91 8.54 -4.69
N GLU A 8 -10.48 9.68 -4.36
CA GLU A 8 -11.08 9.91 -3.03
C GLU A 8 -12.10 8.84 -2.68
N ARG A 9 -12.93 8.45 -3.65
CA ARG A 9 -13.94 7.41 -3.46
C ARG A 9 -13.31 6.08 -3.06
N MET A 10 -12.21 5.69 -3.73
CA MET A 10 -11.51 4.46 -3.42
C MET A 10 -10.85 4.53 -2.03
N ARG A 11 -10.28 5.68 -1.68
CA ARG A 11 -9.71 5.88 -0.34
C ARG A 11 -10.77 5.67 0.74
N GLY A 12 -11.96 6.22 0.54
CA GLY A 12 -13.08 6.06 1.47
C GLY A 12 -13.52 4.61 1.62
N LEU A 13 -13.67 3.91 0.49
CA LEU A 13 -14.06 2.50 0.49
C LEU A 13 -13.05 1.63 1.23
N MET A 14 -11.75 1.86 1.01
CA MET A 14 -10.71 1.09 1.66
C MET A 14 -10.61 1.40 3.15
N THR A 15 -10.78 2.65 3.53
CA THR A 15 -10.79 3.06 4.93
C THR A 15 -11.94 2.36 5.67
N ASP A 16 -13.13 2.34 5.07
CA ASP A 16 -14.30 1.67 5.65
C ASP A 16 -14.08 0.15 5.75
N LEU A 17 -13.53 -0.45 4.70
CA LEU A 17 -13.25 -1.87 4.66
C LEU A 17 -12.32 -2.29 5.80
N PHE A 18 -11.19 -1.62 5.94
CA PHE A 18 -10.23 -1.96 6.99
C PHE A 18 -10.73 -1.60 8.38
N GLY A 19 -11.57 -0.58 8.50
CA GLY A 19 -12.25 -0.27 9.74
C GLY A 19 -13.18 -1.40 10.20
N SER A 20 -13.81 -2.09 9.26
CA SER A 20 -14.71 -3.22 9.55
C SER A 20 -13.97 -4.52 9.86
N LEU A 21 -12.88 -4.77 9.12
CA LEU A 21 -12.13 -6.03 9.25
C LEU A 21 -11.23 -6.06 10.50
N GLY A 22 -10.74 -4.91 10.93
CA GLY A 22 -9.74 -4.82 11.97
C GLY A 22 -8.35 -5.22 11.43
N GLY A 23 -7.37 -5.33 12.30
CA GLY A 23 -6.00 -5.71 11.94
C GLY A 23 -5.15 -4.52 11.55
N PHE A 24 -5.51 -3.80 10.50
CA PHE A 24 -4.83 -2.57 10.10
C PHE A 24 -5.78 -1.39 10.12
N ARG A 25 -5.26 -0.24 10.51
CA ARG A 25 -6.00 1.01 10.52
C ARG A 25 -5.33 1.98 9.55
N VAL A 26 -6.14 2.64 8.71
CA VAL A 26 -5.62 3.68 7.81
C VAL A 26 -5.25 4.90 8.65
N VAL A 27 -3.96 5.19 8.76
CA VAL A 27 -3.45 6.31 9.56
C VAL A 27 -3.21 7.56 8.71
N ALA A 28 -3.01 7.38 7.39
CA ALA A 28 -2.80 8.49 6.47
C ALA A 28 -3.10 8.05 5.05
N THR A 29 -3.45 9.01 4.21
CA THR A 29 -3.68 8.79 2.78
C THR A 29 -2.90 9.83 1.98
N ALA A 30 -2.50 9.48 0.76
CA ALA A 30 -1.88 10.40 -0.18
C ALA A 30 -2.44 10.12 -1.58
N GLY A 31 -2.72 11.17 -2.33
CA GLY A 31 -3.26 11.06 -3.69
C GLY A 31 -2.21 11.26 -4.77
N THR A 32 -1.03 11.74 -4.43
CA THR A 32 0.05 12.00 -5.39
C THR A 32 1.38 11.48 -4.87
N GLU A 33 2.34 11.33 -5.77
CA GLU A 33 3.71 10.94 -5.41
C GLU A 33 4.32 11.95 -4.43
N ALA A 34 4.12 13.25 -4.67
CA ALA A 34 4.68 14.31 -3.81
C ALA A 34 4.12 14.24 -2.40
N GLU A 35 2.80 14.08 -2.26
CA GLU A 35 2.16 13.93 -0.95
C GLU A 35 2.69 12.69 -0.22
N ALA A 36 2.82 11.57 -0.94
CA ALA A 36 3.35 10.34 -0.36
C ALA A 36 4.78 10.53 0.13
N GLY A 37 5.62 11.19 -0.67
CA GLY A 37 7.01 11.47 -0.31
C GLY A 37 7.12 12.33 0.95
N LEU A 38 6.29 13.36 1.05
CA LEU A 38 6.28 14.24 2.22
C LEU A 38 5.84 13.48 3.47
N TRP A 39 4.80 12.67 3.36
CA TRP A 39 4.33 11.89 4.50
C TRP A 39 5.40 10.91 4.98
N LEU A 40 6.04 10.19 4.05
CA LEU A 40 7.09 9.25 4.39
C LEU A 40 8.28 9.94 5.06
N GLN A 41 8.63 11.14 4.59
CA GLN A 41 9.72 11.94 5.17
C GLN A 41 9.38 12.34 6.61
N ASP A 42 8.14 12.79 6.84
CA ASP A 42 7.69 13.27 8.16
C ASP A 42 7.42 12.13 9.13
N ASN A 43 7.19 10.90 8.63
CA ASN A 43 6.82 9.74 9.45
C ASN A 43 7.76 8.56 9.23
N ALA A 44 9.02 8.83 8.98
CA ALA A 44 10.02 7.80 8.71
C ALA A 44 10.05 6.78 9.87
N GLY A 45 9.99 5.50 9.51
CA GLY A 45 10.03 4.42 10.48
C GLY A 45 8.74 4.18 11.26
N GLN A 46 7.67 4.90 10.94
CA GLN A 46 6.46 4.89 11.78
C GLN A 46 5.24 4.25 11.12
N TRP A 47 5.44 3.39 10.13
CA TRP A 47 4.35 2.68 9.47
C TRP A 47 4.72 1.21 9.28
N ASP A 48 3.74 0.34 9.17
CA ASP A 48 3.92 -1.10 9.05
C ASP A 48 3.41 -1.68 7.73
N LEU A 49 2.49 -0.99 7.07
CA LEU A 49 1.94 -1.43 5.77
C LEU A 49 1.65 -0.21 4.91
N ALA A 50 2.11 -0.25 3.66
CA ALA A 50 1.75 0.73 2.63
C ALA A 50 0.98 0.01 1.52
N VAL A 51 -0.17 0.56 1.16
CA VAL A 51 -0.97 0.10 0.01
C VAL A 51 -0.83 1.16 -1.07
N VAL A 52 -0.31 0.77 -2.24
CA VAL A 52 0.08 1.71 -3.29
C VAL A 52 -0.62 1.39 -4.61
N ASP A 53 -1.31 2.39 -5.17
CA ASP A 53 -1.77 2.32 -6.56
C ASP A 53 -0.63 2.79 -7.47
N LEU A 54 -0.51 2.16 -8.64
CA LEU A 54 0.55 2.49 -9.60
C LEU A 54 0.25 3.74 -10.41
N VAL A 55 -1.03 4.01 -10.68
CA VAL A 55 -1.44 5.15 -11.49
C VAL A 55 -2.02 6.21 -10.58
N LEU A 56 -1.29 7.31 -10.44
CA LEU A 56 -1.68 8.46 -9.64
C LEU A 56 -1.95 9.64 -10.58
N GLU A 57 -2.79 10.57 -10.15
CA GLU A 57 -3.09 11.78 -10.91
C GLU A 57 -1.81 12.57 -11.21
N GLN A 58 -0.91 12.63 -10.24
CA GLN A 58 0.40 13.26 -10.40
C GLN A 58 1.47 12.33 -9.84
N GLY A 59 2.46 12.02 -10.65
CA GLY A 59 3.56 11.15 -10.27
C GLY A 59 3.25 9.69 -10.55
N ALA A 60 4.10 8.82 -10.04
CA ALA A 60 4.03 7.39 -10.30
C ALA A 60 4.11 6.58 -9.00
N GLY A 61 3.23 5.59 -8.87
CA GLY A 61 3.25 4.70 -7.72
C GLY A 61 4.54 3.89 -7.61
N MET A 62 5.19 3.61 -8.73
CA MET A 62 6.49 2.91 -8.72
C MET A 62 7.55 3.68 -7.96
N ASN A 63 7.57 5.01 -8.06
CA ASN A 63 8.48 5.83 -7.26
C ASN A 63 8.13 5.80 -5.78
N VAL A 64 6.84 5.71 -5.47
CA VAL A 64 6.39 5.56 -4.07
C VAL A 64 6.88 4.22 -3.50
N ILE A 65 6.84 3.14 -4.27
CA ILE A 65 7.36 1.83 -3.84
C ILE A 65 8.84 1.96 -3.45
N ARG A 66 9.65 2.61 -4.29
CA ARG A 66 11.08 2.82 -3.98
C ARG A 66 11.26 3.62 -2.69
N ASN A 67 10.49 4.67 -2.51
CA ASN A 67 10.58 5.51 -1.31
C ASN A 67 10.19 4.72 -0.07
N CYS A 68 9.16 3.89 -0.15
CA CYS A 68 8.76 3.01 0.94
C CYS A 68 9.84 1.98 1.25
N ARG A 69 10.45 1.40 0.22
CA ARG A 69 11.51 0.40 0.39
C ARG A 69 12.73 0.98 1.09
N ASN A 70 13.03 2.24 0.83
CA ASN A 70 14.17 2.93 1.44
C ASN A 70 13.88 3.49 2.83
N ASP A 71 12.63 3.41 3.29
CA ASP A 71 12.23 3.89 4.61
C ASP A 71 12.74 2.93 5.69
N PRO A 72 13.22 3.44 6.83
CA PRO A 72 13.74 2.59 7.91
C PRO A 72 12.66 1.77 8.64
N SER A 73 11.38 1.96 8.33
CA SER A 73 10.29 1.21 8.98
C SER A 73 10.42 -0.30 8.78
N GLY A 74 10.94 -0.74 7.64
CA GLY A 74 10.90 -2.14 7.27
C GLY A 74 9.49 -2.67 7.04
N GLY A 75 8.52 -1.77 6.84
CA GLY A 75 7.13 -2.14 6.64
C GLY A 75 6.88 -2.87 5.34
N ARG A 76 5.73 -3.52 5.23
CA ARG A 76 5.33 -4.26 4.04
C ARG A 76 4.73 -3.31 3.02
N ILE A 77 4.93 -3.66 1.74
CA ILE A 77 4.45 -2.85 0.61
C ILE A 77 3.60 -3.76 -0.26
N VAL A 78 2.32 -3.41 -0.44
CA VAL A 78 1.43 -4.14 -1.34
C VAL A 78 0.91 -3.18 -2.40
N VAL A 79 0.94 -3.62 -3.65
CA VAL A 79 0.39 -2.89 -4.79
C VAL A 79 -1.03 -3.37 -5.04
N PHE A 80 -1.96 -2.43 -5.19
CA PHE A 80 -3.35 -2.72 -5.51
C PHE A 80 -3.76 -1.77 -6.64
N SER A 81 -3.76 -2.28 -7.88
CA SER A 81 -3.85 -1.44 -9.07
C SER A 81 -4.63 -2.11 -10.20
N SER A 82 -5.23 -1.30 -11.05
CA SER A 82 -5.86 -1.79 -12.29
C SER A 82 -4.83 -2.19 -13.35
N TYR A 83 -3.55 -1.90 -13.14
CA TYR A 83 -2.47 -2.12 -14.11
C TYR A 83 -1.45 -3.14 -13.58
N ALA A 84 -1.90 -4.37 -13.31
CA ALA A 84 -1.03 -5.41 -12.74
C ALA A 84 -0.78 -6.55 -13.74
N SER A 85 -0.30 -6.21 -14.96
CA SER A 85 0.15 -7.22 -15.93
C SER A 85 1.34 -7.99 -15.38
N PRO A 86 1.67 -9.18 -15.93
CA PRO A 86 2.83 -9.96 -15.43
C PRO A 86 4.14 -9.17 -15.42
N GLY A 87 4.42 -8.38 -16.47
CA GLY A 87 5.62 -7.55 -16.53
C GLY A 87 5.63 -6.45 -15.49
N VAL A 88 4.49 -5.78 -15.29
CA VAL A 88 4.34 -4.73 -14.27
C VAL A 88 4.47 -5.34 -12.88
N ARG A 89 3.86 -6.50 -12.65
CA ARG A 89 3.95 -7.23 -11.38
C ARG A 89 5.40 -7.55 -11.03
N GLN A 90 6.14 -8.10 -11.99
CA GLN A 90 7.55 -8.44 -11.79
C GLN A 90 8.37 -7.21 -11.46
N HIS A 91 8.15 -6.10 -12.18
CA HIS A 91 8.87 -4.86 -11.93
C HIS A 91 8.60 -4.30 -10.54
N CYS A 92 7.35 -4.36 -10.08
CA CYS A 92 6.99 -3.91 -8.72
C CYS A 92 7.70 -4.73 -7.65
N ILE A 93 7.78 -6.05 -7.83
CA ILE A 93 8.49 -6.93 -6.89
C ILE A 93 9.98 -6.57 -6.86
N GLU A 94 10.58 -6.31 -8.02
CA GLU A 94 11.98 -5.89 -8.10
C GLU A 94 12.23 -4.56 -7.39
N LEU A 95 11.27 -3.64 -7.42
CA LEU A 95 11.37 -2.36 -6.74
C LEU A 95 11.22 -2.47 -5.21
N GLY A 96 10.68 -3.58 -4.73
CA GLY A 96 10.55 -3.82 -3.30
C GLY A 96 9.14 -4.14 -2.80
N ALA A 97 8.15 -4.26 -3.69
CA ALA A 97 6.81 -4.64 -3.28
C ALA A 97 6.80 -6.09 -2.78
N ASP A 98 6.08 -6.34 -1.71
CA ASP A 98 5.94 -7.67 -1.13
C ASP A 98 4.85 -8.47 -1.83
N ALA A 99 3.86 -7.81 -2.39
CA ALA A 99 2.78 -8.44 -3.15
C ALA A 99 2.15 -7.44 -4.11
N VAL A 100 1.51 -7.96 -5.15
CA VAL A 100 0.83 -7.15 -6.17
C VAL A 100 -0.52 -7.80 -6.48
N PHE A 101 -1.58 -7.01 -6.40
CA PHE A 101 -2.94 -7.46 -6.72
C PHE A 101 -3.60 -6.51 -7.71
N GLU A 102 -4.38 -7.05 -8.66
CA GLU A 102 -5.26 -6.24 -9.47
C GLU A 102 -6.46 -5.77 -8.64
N LYS A 103 -7.00 -4.61 -8.94
CA LYS A 103 -8.19 -4.08 -8.25
C LYS A 103 -9.40 -4.99 -8.43
N SER A 104 -9.42 -5.83 -9.46
CA SER A 104 -10.46 -6.85 -9.67
C SER A 104 -10.32 -8.02 -8.70
N ASP A 105 -9.15 -8.22 -8.10
CA ASP A 105 -8.89 -9.30 -7.15
C ASP A 105 -8.93 -8.79 -5.70
N THR A 106 -10.05 -8.23 -5.33
CA THR A 106 -10.26 -7.70 -3.98
C THR A 106 -10.13 -8.80 -2.92
N ALA A 107 -10.66 -10.00 -3.23
CA ALA A 107 -10.61 -11.12 -2.28
C ALA A 107 -9.17 -11.55 -1.98
N GLY A 108 -8.32 -11.65 -2.98
CA GLY A 108 -6.90 -11.99 -2.80
C GLY A 108 -6.16 -10.93 -2.00
N PHE A 109 -6.42 -9.67 -2.31
CA PHE A 109 -5.85 -8.54 -1.59
C PHE A 109 -6.23 -8.55 -0.10
N ILE A 110 -7.52 -8.72 0.19
CA ILE A 110 -8.02 -8.76 1.57
C ILE A 110 -7.42 -9.96 2.32
N ALA A 111 -7.37 -11.13 1.68
CA ALA A 111 -6.82 -12.33 2.29
C ALA A 111 -5.34 -12.16 2.64
N TRP A 112 -4.57 -11.50 1.77
CA TRP A 112 -3.15 -11.22 2.02
C TRP A 112 -2.99 -10.28 3.21
N CYS A 113 -3.76 -9.19 3.25
CA CYS A 113 -3.70 -8.23 4.35
C CYS A 113 -4.13 -8.86 5.67
N ASP A 114 -5.17 -9.68 5.65
CA ASP A 114 -5.67 -10.36 6.84
C ASP A 114 -4.64 -11.36 7.38
N ALA A 115 -4.00 -12.12 6.51
CA ALA A 115 -2.94 -13.04 6.89
C ALA A 115 -1.75 -12.29 7.49
N LEU A 116 -1.38 -11.14 6.93
CA LEU A 116 -0.31 -10.32 7.46
C LEU A 116 -0.66 -9.77 8.84
N ALA A 117 -1.88 -9.26 9.02
CA ALA A 117 -2.34 -8.75 10.32
C ALA A 117 -2.32 -9.86 11.38
N SER A 118 -2.75 -11.07 11.03
CA SER A 118 -2.74 -12.20 11.94
C SER A 118 -1.31 -12.58 12.36
N ARG A 119 -0.35 -12.51 11.44
CA ARG A 119 1.06 -12.79 11.74
C ARG A 119 1.65 -11.73 12.65
N GLU A 120 1.35 -10.45 12.41
CA GLU A 120 1.81 -9.35 13.26
C GLU A 120 1.24 -9.44 14.66
N ASN A 121 -0.03 -9.88 14.79
CA ASN A 121 -0.73 -9.98 16.07
C ASN A 121 -0.42 -11.28 16.83
N SER A 122 0.16 -12.27 16.17
CA SER A 122 0.48 -13.58 16.79
C SER A 122 1.93 -13.68 17.26
N GLY A 123 2.65 -12.58 17.31
CA GLY A 123 4.02 -12.52 17.73
C GLY A 123 4.23 -13.11 19.13
N PRO A 124 5.46 -13.41 19.48
CA PRO A 124 5.78 -14.10 20.73
C PRO A 124 5.33 -13.33 21.94
#